data_65ee70a723733b195501a270058c7790
#
_entry.id   65ee70a723733b195501a270058c7790
#
_cell.length_a   1.000
_cell.length_b   1.000
_cell.length_c   1.000
_cell.angle_alpha   90.00
_cell.angle_beta   90.00
_cell.angle_gamma   90.00
#
_symmetry.space_group_name_H-M   'P 1'
#
loop_
_entity.id
_entity.type
_entity.pdbx_description
1 polymer ?
#
loop_
_entity_poly.entity_id
_entity_poly.type
_entity_poly.pdbx_seq_one_letter_code
_entity_poly.pdbx_strand_id
1 'polypeptide(L)'
;MMYFSCKEGKAVNVYDFDNTIYDGESGFDIFMFYLKKDPKEIAKLIPRFGEAFIRYKRGAIKTDEVIEQYGDMLTDYCVKIKDIHKDITEFWDEDEKKIKNFYAKIQAPDDVIVSACPEIILGEICKRIGVKNYIGSVVDMENGIIERVCYKENKIAAFKSIYGDMPIDSFY
;
A
#
# COMPACT_ATOMS: atom_id res chain seq x y z
N MET A 1 7.97 -16.67 -1.32
CA MET A 1 9.12 -16.05 -2.00
C MET A 1 8.93 -16.26 -3.50
N MET A 2 8.33 -15.31 -4.19
CA MET A 2 8.14 -15.40 -5.64
C MET A 2 9.41 -14.93 -6.33
N TYR A 3 10.04 -15.82 -7.10
CA TYR A 3 11.21 -15.51 -7.91
C TYR A 3 10.79 -14.72 -9.13
N PHE A 4 11.26 -13.49 -9.21
CA PHE A 4 11.07 -12.61 -10.36
C PHE A 4 11.91 -13.11 -11.53
N SER A 5 11.25 -13.52 -12.59
CA SER A 5 11.90 -13.78 -13.88
C SER A 5 11.92 -12.47 -14.69
N CYS A 6 12.68 -11.48 -14.21
CA CYS A 6 13.05 -10.36 -15.07
C CYS A 6 14.22 -10.80 -15.95
N LYS A 7 14.08 -10.67 -17.26
CA LYS A 7 15.19 -10.84 -18.20
C LYS A 7 16.21 -9.74 -17.93
N GLU A 8 17.46 -10.12 -17.64
CA GLU A 8 18.57 -9.19 -17.42
C GLU A 8 18.61 -8.13 -18.53
N GLY A 9 18.62 -6.85 -18.17
CA GLY A 9 18.85 -5.71 -19.06
C GLY A 9 17.61 -5.07 -19.69
N LYS A 10 16.38 -5.54 -19.40
CA LYS A 10 15.15 -4.89 -19.91
C LYS A 10 14.67 -3.83 -18.94
N ALA A 11 14.44 -2.59 -19.45
CA ALA A 11 13.83 -1.52 -18.68
C ALA A 11 12.36 -1.85 -18.37
N VAL A 12 11.87 -1.41 -17.19
CA VAL A 12 10.49 -1.62 -16.74
C VAL A 12 9.78 -0.29 -16.57
N ASN A 13 8.45 -0.30 -16.72
CA ASN A 13 7.65 0.83 -16.29
C ASN A 13 7.34 0.68 -14.79
N VAL A 14 7.42 1.78 -14.08
CA VAL A 14 7.09 1.86 -12.65
C VAL A 14 5.90 2.77 -12.47
N TYR A 15 4.90 2.29 -11.73
CA TYR A 15 3.67 3.05 -11.47
C TYR A 15 3.48 3.25 -9.96
N ASP A 16 3.05 4.45 -9.58
CA ASP A 16 2.39 4.63 -8.29
C ASP A 16 0.97 4.04 -8.37
N PHE A 17 0.39 3.71 -7.23
CA PHE A 17 -0.95 3.13 -7.19
C PHE A 17 -2.02 4.19 -6.93
N ASP A 18 -1.96 4.82 -5.75
CA ASP A 18 -2.94 5.80 -5.30
C ASP A 18 -2.92 7.07 -6.18
N ASN A 19 -4.10 7.53 -6.60
CA ASN A 19 -4.30 8.63 -7.54
C ASN A 19 -3.69 8.42 -8.94
N THR A 20 -2.91 7.38 -9.15
CA THR A 20 -2.34 7.00 -10.45
C THR A 20 -3.18 5.90 -11.12
N ILE A 21 -3.06 4.65 -10.69
CA ILE A 21 -3.86 3.51 -11.19
C ILE A 21 -5.23 3.46 -10.52
N TYR A 22 -5.28 3.73 -9.24
CA TYR A 22 -6.48 3.78 -8.42
C TYR A 22 -6.99 5.23 -8.30
N ASP A 23 -8.30 5.44 -8.43
CA ASP A 23 -8.92 6.76 -8.30
C ASP A 23 -9.29 7.03 -6.85
N GLY A 24 -8.31 7.44 -6.07
CA GLY A 24 -8.43 7.71 -4.63
C GLY A 24 -7.17 7.33 -3.86
N GLU A 25 -7.33 7.32 -2.54
CA GLU A 25 -6.31 6.95 -1.56
C GLU A 25 -6.72 5.63 -0.92
N SER A 26 -6.10 4.52 -1.31
CA SER A 26 -6.48 3.17 -0.85
C SER A 26 -6.38 3.02 0.67
N GLY A 27 -5.41 3.69 1.30
CA GLY A 27 -5.27 3.73 2.75
C GLY A 27 -6.44 4.44 3.45
N PHE A 28 -6.99 5.49 2.84
CA PHE A 28 -8.18 6.15 3.37
C PHE A 28 -9.45 5.32 3.14
N ASP A 29 -9.59 4.71 1.97
CA ASP A 29 -10.76 3.92 1.62
C ASP A 29 -10.86 2.65 2.48
N ILE A 30 -9.75 1.96 2.75
CA ILE A 30 -9.72 0.81 3.68
C ILE A 30 -10.02 1.24 5.12
N PHE A 31 -9.58 2.43 5.55
CA PHE A 31 -9.95 2.98 6.84
C PHE A 31 -11.47 3.21 6.92
N MET A 32 -12.08 3.76 5.86
CA MET A 32 -13.54 3.96 5.79
C MET A 32 -14.31 2.65 5.74
N PHE A 33 -13.77 1.62 5.09
CA PHE A 33 -14.33 0.26 5.11
C PHE A 33 -14.38 -0.29 6.55
N TYR A 34 -13.28 -0.20 7.28
CA TYR A 34 -13.27 -0.65 8.68
C TYR A 34 -14.09 0.23 9.61
N LEU A 35 -14.20 1.52 9.34
CA LEU A 35 -15.09 2.40 10.10
C LEU A 35 -16.56 1.98 9.98
N LYS A 36 -16.98 1.46 8.83
CA LYS A 36 -18.31 0.89 8.64
C LYS A 36 -18.45 -0.48 9.31
N LYS A 37 -17.40 -1.31 9.23
CA LYS A 37 -17.41 -2.70 9.72
C LYS A 37 -17.28 -2.79 11.24
N ASP A 38 -16.45 -1.96 11.83
CA ASP A 38 -16.18 -1.91 13.28
C ASP A 38 -16.13 -0.47 13.81
N PRO A 39 -17.26 0.25 13.79
CA PRO A 39 -17.29 1.68 14.10
C PRO A 39 -16.84 1.99 15.53
N LYS A 40 -17.04 1.07 16.48
CA LYS A 40 -16.71 1.32 17.89
C LYS A 40 -15.19 1.28 18.13
N GLU A 41 -14.49 0.32 17.53
CA GLU A 41 -13.04 0.20 17.70
C GLU A 41 -12.31 1.28 16.88
N ILE A 42 -12.73 1.50 15.63
CA ILE A 42 -12.11 2.53 14.78
C ILE A 42 -12.33 3.94 15.34
N ALA A 43 -13.51 4.25 15.91
CA ALA A 43 -13.75 5.54 16.51
C ALA A 43 -12.78 5.89 17.65
N LYS A 44 -12.25 4.89 18.36
CA LYS A 44 -11.22 5.09 19.40
C LYS A 44 -9.88 5.56 18.82
N LEU A 45 -9.62 5.24 17.56
CA LEU A 45 -8.36 5.57 16.89
C LEU A 45 -8.39 6.98 16.28
N ILE A 46 -9.60 7.52 15.98
CA ILE A 46 -9.77 8.83 15.29
C ILE A 46 -9.00 9.97 15.95
N PRO A 47 -9.01 10.15 17.28
CA PRO A 47 -8.30 11.28 17.91
C PRO A 47 -6.78 11.22 17.66
N ARG A 48 -6.17 10.04 17.80
CA ARG A 48 -4.72 9.85 17.57
C ARG A 48 -4.37 9.97 16.08
N PHE A 49 -5.22 9.45 15.19
CA PHE A 49 -5.08 9.64 13.74
C PHE A 49 -5.15 11.11 13.36
N GLY A 50 -6.12 11.85 13.90
CA GLY A 50 -6.29 13.28 13.65
C GLY A 50 -5.07 14.07 14.11
N GLU A 51 -4.55 13.75 15.30
CA GLU A 51 -3.31 14.35 15.81
C GLU A 51 -2.12 14.07 14.90
N ALA A 52 -1.87 12.80 14.54
CA ALA A 52 -0.79 12.39 13.67
C ALA A 52 -0.87 13.10 12.31
N PHE A 53 -2.06 13.15 11.72
CA PHE A 53 -2.31 13.81 10.44
C PHE A 53 -2.03 15.31 10.48
N ILE A 54 -2.52 16.01 11.52
CA ILE A 54 -2.29 17.46 11.69
C ILE A 54 -0.81 17.75 11.88
N ARG A 55 -0.11 17.00 12.73
CA ARG A 55 1.33 17.16 12.96
C ARG A 55 2.15 16.93 11.70
N TYR A 56 1.80 15.87 10.94
CA TYR A 56 2.45 15.58 9.67
C TYR A 56 2.22 16.68 8.63
N LYS A 57 0.97 17.12 8.44
CA LYS A 57 0.63 18.20 7.49
C LYS A 57 1.29 19.54 7.82
N ARG A 58 1.52 19.82 9.10
CA ARG A 58 2.26 21.01 9.56
C ARG A 58 3.77 20.86 9.47
N GLY A 59 4.28 19.70 9.03
CA GLY A 59 5.71 19.40 9.01
C GLY A 59 6.35 19.28 10.40
N ALA A 60 5.53 19.11 11.45
CA ALA A 60 6.00 18.96 12.82
C ALA A 60 6.59 17.58 13.11
N ILE A 61 6.26 16.60 12.28
CA ILE A 61 6.81 15.23 12.31
C ILE A 61 7.01 14.72 10.88
N LYS A 62 8.01 13.86 10.68
CA LYS A 62 8.29 13.16 9.43
C LYS A 62 7.56 11.81 9.38
N THR A 63 7.60 11.15 8.22
CA THR A 63 6.94 9.84 8.04
C THR A 63 7.43 8.79 9.04
N ASP A 64 8.74 8.69 9.24
CA ASP A 64 9.33 7.71 10.15
C ASP A 64 8.89 7.98 11.60
N GLU A 65 8.83 9.26 11.99
CA GLU A 65 8.33 9.67 13.32
C GLU A 65 6.83 9.41 13.50
N VAL A 66 6.03 9.48 12.41
CA VAL A 66 4.61 9.06 12.45
C VAL A 66 4.50 7.58 12.79
N ILE A 67 5.33 6.75 12.16
CA ILE A 67 5.31 5.30 12.39
C ILE A 67 5.78 4.98 13.81
N GLU A 68 6.87 5.60 14.26
CA GLU A 68 7.41 5.40 15.60
C GLU A 68 6.42 5.80 16.71
N GLN A 69 5.73 6.94 16.54
CA GLN A 69 4.85 7.49 17.58
C GLN A 69 3.40 6.99 17.52
N TYR A 70 2.93 6.53 16.38
CA TYR A 70 1.53 6.17 16.15
C TYR A 70 1.33 4.80 15.48
N GLY A 71 2.41 4.11 15.10
CA GLY A 71 2.34 2.81 14.43
C GLY A 71 1.67 1.74 15.29
N ASP A 72 1.92 1.73 16.59
CA ASP A 72 1.32 0.83 17.58
C ASP A 72 -0.21 0.80 17.50
N MET A 73 -0.81 1.96 17.30
CA MET A 73 -2.26 2.11 17.23
C MET A 73 -2.88 1.33 16.07
N LEU A 74 -2.22 1.36 14.90
CA LEU A 74 -2.67 0.60 13.72
C LEU A 74 -2.46 -0.89 13.93
N THR A 75 -1.28 -1.25 14.40
CA THR A 75 -0.90 -2.64 14.61
C THR A 75 -1.74 -3.30 15.69
N ASP A 76 -2.04 -2.61 16.79
CA ASP A 76 -2.96 -3.08 17.84
C ASP A 76 -4.39 -3.36 17.33
N TYR A 77 -4.83 -2.66 16.29
CA TYR A 77 -6.10 -2.93 15.64
C TYR A 77 -5.97 -4.11 14.66
N CYS A 78 -4.92 -4.11 13.84
CA CYS A 78 -4.70 -5.12 12.81
C CYS A 78 -4.65 -6.54 13.39
N VAL A 79 -3.95 -6.76 14.50
CA VAL A 79 -3.87 -8.09 15.16
C VAL A 79 -5.21 -8.60 15.71
N LYS A 80 -6.23 -7.73 15.85
CA LYS A 80 -7.58 -8.12 16.27
C LYS A 80 -8.48 -8.54 15.12
N ILE A 81 -8.07 -8.30 13.88
CA ILE A 81 -8.84 -8.67 12.70
C ILE A 81 -8.81 -10.19 12.56
N LYS A 82 -9.99 -10.83 12.61
CA LYS A 82 -10.09 -12.30 12.62
C LYS A 82 -9.70 -12.94 11.31
N ASP A 83 -10.05 -12.31 10.20
CA ASP A 83 -9.80 -12.83 8.84
C ASP A 83 -9.52 -11.65 7.89
N ILE A 84 -8.27 -11.20 7.95
CA ILE A 84 -7.80 -10.06 7.14
C ILE A 84 -7.93 -10.33 5.63
N HIS A 85 -7.71 -11.56 5.18
CA HIS A 85 -7.80 -11.90 3.75
C HIS A 85 -9.22 -11.79 3.24
N LYS A 86 -10.20 -12.24 4.04
CA LYS A 86 -11.61 -12.07 3.72
C LYS A 86 -11.99 -10.59 3.67
N ASP A 87 -11.56 -9.81 4.64
CA ASP A 87 -11.86 -8.39 4.72
C ASP A 87 -11.29 -7.62 3.51
N ILE A 88 -10.07 -7.95 3.09
CA ILE A 88 -9.44 -7.36 1.92
C ILE A 88 -10.19 -7.76 0.63
N THR A 89 -10.64 -9.00 0.54
CA THR A 89 -11.46 -9.46 -0.58
C THR A 89 -12.76 -8.67 -0.66
N GLU A 90 -13.49 -8.54 0.46
CA GLU A 90 -14.72 -7.74 0.56
C GLU A 90 -14.49 -6.26 0.22
N PHE A 91 -13.39 -5.68 0.70
CA PHE A 91 -13.01 -4.31 0.36
C PHE A 91 -12.84 -4.10 -1.14
N TRP A 92 -12.08 -4.98 -1.81
CA TRP A 92 -11.87 -4.87 -3.24
C TRP A 92 -13.11 -5.24 -4.07
N ASP A 93 -14.03 -6.07 -3.57
CA ASP A 93 -15.33 -6.31 -4.23
C ASP A 93 -16.14 -5.01 -4.37
N GLU A 94 -15.99 -4.08 -3.41
CA GLU A 94 -16.65 -2.77 -3.46
C GLU A 94 -15.85 -1.74 -4.28
N ASP A 95 -14.52 -1.72 -4.15
CA ASP A 95 -13.67 -0.60 -4.58
C ASP A 95 -12.81 -0.88 -5.82
N GLU A 96 -12.74 -2.11 -6.36
CA GLU A 96 -12.06 -2.42 -7.62
C GLU A 96 -12.53 -1.56 -8.79
N LYS A 97 -13.78 -1.12 -8.80
CA LYS A 97 -14.36 -0.19 -9.79
C LYS A 97 -13.65 1.16 -9.89
N LYS A 98 -12.84 1.52 -8.88
CA LYS A 98 -12.01 2.73 -8.89
C LYS A 98 -10.69 2.54 -9.65
N ILE A 99 -10.37 1.35 -10.11
CA ILE A 99 -9.23 1.13 -11.01
C ILE A 99 -9.49 1.86 -12.32
N LYS A 100 -8.57 2.74 -12.68
CA LYS A 100 -8.71 3.59 -13.87
C LYS A 100 -8.53 2.79 -15.16
N ASN A 101 -9.46 2.89 -16.06
CA ASN A 101 -9.50 2.15 -17.34
C ASN A 101 -8.26 2.36 -18.24
N PHE A 102 -7.50 3.44 -18.06
CA PHE A 102 -6.32 3.69 -18.87
C PHE A 102 -5.25 2.62 -18.63
N TYR A 103 -5.08 2.18 -17.39
CA TYR A 103 -4.03 1.23 -17.03
C TYR A 103 -4.21 -0.11 -17.76
N ALA A 104 -5.42 -0.64 -17.81
CA ALA A 104 -5.71 -1.87 -18.57
C ALA A 104 -5.33 -1.79 -20.06
N LYS A 105 -5.25 -0.57 -20.62
CA LYS A 105 -4.91 -0.36 -22.05
C LYS A 105 -3.42 -0.29 -22.31
N ILE A 106 -2.62 0.10 -21.28
CA ILE A 106 -1.17 0.31 -21.43
C ILE A 106 -0.33 -0.68 -20.63
N GLN A 107 -0.98 -1.49 -19.79
CA GLN A 107 -0.32 -2.46 -18.92
C GLN A 107 0.62 -3.38 -19.68
N ALA A 108 1.85 -3.52 -19.21
CA ALA A 108 2.83 -4.46 -19.71
C ALA A 108 3.10 -5.58 -18.68
N PRO A 109 3.50 -6.79 -19.13
CA PRO A 109 3.71 -7.94 -18.22
C PRO A 109 4.79 -7.73 -17.15
N ASP A 110 5.71 -6.81 -17.39
CA ASP A 110 6.88 -6.51 -16.55
C ASP A 110 6.68 -5.20 -15.76
N ASP A 111 5.52 -4.55 -15.84
CA ASP A 111 5.21 -3.38 -15.03
C ASP A 111 5.39 -3.66 -13.55
N VAL A 112 5.90 -2.67 -12.82
CA VAL A 112 6.08 -2.72 -11.36
C VAL A 112 5.23 -1.64 -10.71
N ILE A 113 4.37 -2.02 -9.77
CA ILE A 113 3.64 -1.05 -8.95
C ILE A 113 4.42 -0.82 -7.66
N VAL A 114 4.68 0.45 -7.32
CA VAL A 114 5.39 0.85 -6.09
C VAL A 114 4.52 1.82 -5.29
N SER A 115 3.94 1.35 -4.19
CA SER A 115 2.92 2.09 -3.43
C SER A 115 3.19 2.13 -1.93
N ALA A 116 2.66 3.16 -1.27
CA ALA A 116 2.58 3.20 0.19
C ALA A 116 1.55 2.21 0.77
N CYS A 117 0.62 1.74 -0.05
CA CYS A 117 -0.38 0.75 0.34
C CYS A 117 0.28 -0.52 0.92
N PRO A 118 -0.22 -1.09 2.03
CA PRO A 118 0.28 -2.36 2.54
C PRO A 118 0.22 -3.49 1.50
N GLU A 119 1.29 -4.28 1.41
CA GLU A 119 1.39 -5.37 0.42
C GLU A 119 0.26 -6.39 0.51
N ILE A 120 -0.27 -6.63 1.70
CA ILE A 120 -1.40 -7.54 1.89
C ILE A 120 -2.67 -7.01 1.19
N ILE A 121 -2.85 -5.70 1.12
CA ILE A 121 -3.99 -5.04 0.46
C ILE A 121 -3.69 -4.91 -1.04
N LEU A 122 -2.50 -4.40 -1.38
CA LEU A 122 -2.05 -4.16 -2.75
C LEU A 122 -1.98 -5.47 -3.55
N GLY A 123 -1.55 -6.56 -2.93
CA GLY A 123 -1.39 -7.85 -3.59
C GLY A 123 -2.70 -8.44 -4.11
N GLU A 124 -3.80 -8.27 -3.38
CA GLU A 124 -5.10 -8.77 -3.84
C GLU A 124 -5.58 -8.01 -5.08
N ILE A 125 -5.47 -6.67 -5.11
CA ILE A 125 -5.87 -5.92 -6.32
C ILE A 125 -4.92 -6.17 -7.48
N CYS A 126 -3.61 -6.27 -7.24
CA CYS A 126 -2.63 -6.63 -8.27
C CYS A 126 -2.96 -7.97 -8.92
N LYS A 127 -3.34 -8.97 -8.12
CA LYS A 127 -3.79 -10.28 -8.60
C LYS A 127 -5.03 -10.16 -9.49
N ARG A 128 -6.03 -9.35 -9.09
CA ARG A 128 -7.28 -9.14 -9.85
C ARG A 128 -7.03 -8.47 -11.21
N ILE A 129 -6.17 -7.46 -11.24
CA ILE A 129 -5.83 -6.75 -12.48
C ILE A 129 -4.68 -7.39 -13.28
N GLY A 130 -4.16 -8.54 -12.84
CA GLY A 130 -3.14 -9.31 -13.56
C GLY A 130 -1.71 -8.77 -13.45
N VAL A 131 -1.43 -7.90 -12.46
CA VAL A 131 -0.07 -7.40 -12.17
C VAL A 131 0.67 -8.39 -11.28
N LYS A 132 1.89 -8.75 -11.67
CA LYS A 132 2.71 -9.72 -10.94
C LYS A 132 3.75 -9.08 -10.03
N ASN A 133 4.19 -7.89 -10.38
CA ASN A 133 5.30 -7.21 -9.71
C ASN A 133 4.78 -5.99 -8.97
N TYR A 134 4.86 -6.02 -7.65
CA TYR A 134 4.47 -4.89 -6.82
C TYR A 134 5.34 -4.82 -5.57
N ILE A 135 5.48 -3.61 -5.06
CA ILE A 135 6.20 -3.29 -3.81
C ILE A 135 5.28 -2.36 -3.01
N GLY A 136 4.96 -2.77 -1.80
CA GLY A 136 4.17 -1.97 -0.88
C GLY A 136 4.87 -1.79 0.47
N SER A 137 4.15 -1.22 1.41
CA SER A 137 4.53 -1.26 2.82
C SER A 137 4.30 -2.67 3.37
N VAL A 138 5.17 -3.14 4.23
CA VAL A 138 5.08 -4.48 4.84
C VAL A 138 4.71 -4.36 6.30
N VAL A 139 3.63 -5.02 6.67
CA VAL A 139 3.15 -5.12 8.05
C VAL A 139 3.03 -6.60 8.41
N ASP A 140 3.73 -7.02 9.45
CA ASP A 140 3.53 -8.31 10.09
C ASP A 140 2.21 -8.26 10.86
N MET A 141 1.19 -8.89 10.30
CA MET A 141 -0.16 -8.87 10.87
C MET A 141 -0.31 -9.76 12.10
N GLU A 142 0.61 -10.69 12.34
CA GLU A 142 0.58 -11.56 13.52
C GLU A 142 1.12 -10.83 14.75
N ASN A 143 2.22 -10.10 14.57
CA ASN A 143 2.91 -9.40 15.65
C ASN A 143 2.60 -7.90 15.69
N GLY A 144 1.90 -7.36 14.70
CA GLY A 144 1.59 -5.94 14.60
C GLY A 144 2.83 -5.07 14.38
N ILE A 145 3.82 -5.55 13.62
CA ILE A 145 5.08 -4.83 13.37
C ILE A 145 5.08 -4.27 11.96
N ILE A 146 5.39 -2.99 11.82
CA ILE A 146 5.66 -2.38 10.52
C ILE A 146 7.12 -2.64 10.16
N GLU A 147 7.34 -3.56 9.23
CA GLU A 147 8.69 -3.96 8.79
C GLU A 147 9.29 -3.01 7.75
N ARG A 148 8.45 -2.47 6.87
CA ARG A 148 8.87 -1.55 5.80
C ARG A 148 7.77 -0.56 5.47
N VAL A 149 8.14 0.70 5.32
CA VAL A 149 7.26 1.74 4.76
C VAL A 149 7.75 2.14 3.37
N CYS A 150 6.87 1.97 2.39
CA CYS A 150 7.13 2.27 0.99
C CYS A 150 6.52 3.64 0.61
N TYR A 151 7.05 4.73 1.18
CA TYR A 151 6.53 6.09 0.96
C TYR A 151 7.66 7.07 0.62
N LYS A 152 7.41 7.99 -0.31
CA LYS A 152 8.37 9.00 -0.77
C LYS A 152 9.73 8.38 -1.14
N GLU A 153 10.81 8.87 -0.51
CA GLU A 153 12.19 8.43 -0.76
C GLU A 153 12.40 6.93 -0.51
N ASN A 154 11.62 6.35 0.42
CA ASN A 154 11.67 4.93 0.71
C ASN A 154 11.20 4.04 -0.47
N LYS A 155 10.38 4.59 -1.39
CA LYS A 155 9.99 3.87 -2.63
C LYS A 155 11.22 3.51 -3.47
N ILE A 156 12.16 4.44 -3.62
CA ILE A 156 13.41 4.23 -4.39
C ILE A 156 14.26 3.15 -3.71
N ALA A 157 14.42 3.23 -2.39
CA ALA A 157 15.18 2.25 -1.62
C ALA A 157 14.53 0.86 -1.70
N ALA A 158 13.20 0.78 -1.60
CA ALA A 158 12.45 -0.47 -1.73
C ALA A 158 12.59 -1.08 -3.13
N PHE A 159 12.47 -0.27 -4.19
CA PHE A 159 12.70 -0.73 -5.57
C PHE A 159 14.12 -1.27 -5.76
N LYS A 160 15.15 -0.50 -5.35
CA LYS A 160 16.55 -0.92 -5.48
C LYS A 160 16.87 -2.17 -4.68
N SER A 161 16.27 -2.37 -3.52
CA SER A 161 16.50 -3.57 -2.70
C SER A 161 16.01 -4.86 -3.37
N ILE A 162 15.05 -4.78 -4.28
CA ILE A 162 14.44 -5.93 -4.96
C ILE A 162 15.00 -6.10 -6.38
N TYR A 163 15.14 -4.99 -7.11
CA TYR A 163 15.49 -4.98 -8.53
C TYR A 163 16.93 -4.48 -8.81
N GLY A 164 17.67 -4.03 -7.77
CA GLY A 164 19.01 -3.47 -7.95
C GLY A 164 18.99 -2.19 -8.78
N ASP A 165 19.92 -2.08 -9.72
CA ASP A 165 20.03 -0.95 -10.65
C ASP A 165 19.27 -1.21 -11.97
N MET A 166 18.15 -1.93 -11.92
CA MET A 166 17.32 -2.19 -13.10
C MET A 166 16.89 -0.87 -13.75
N PRO A 167 17.06 -0.71 -15.09
CA PRO A 167 16.64 0.49 -15.78
C PRO A 167 15.12 0.70 -15.70
N ILE A 168 14.71 1.92 -15.41
CA ILE A 168 13.30 2.34 -15.47
C ILE A 168 13.09 3.08 -16.78
N ASP A 169 12.15 2.60 -17.59
CA ASP A 169 11.77 3.25 -18.86
C ASP A 169 10.88 4.46 -18.59
N SER A 170 9.86 4.27 -17.78
CA SER A 170 8.90 5.33 -17.43
C SER A 170 8.48 5.21 -15.98
N PHE A 171 8.24 6.36 -15.35
CA PHE A 171 7.69 6.46 -14.00
C PHE A 171 6.40 7.31 -14.05
N TYR A 172 5.31 6.78 -13.51
CA TYR A 172 3.98 7.38 -13.52
C TYR A 172 3.45 7.60 -12.11
#